data_5a803764ba582bf869f5d044e4337e63
#
_entry.id   5a803764ba582bf869f5d044e4337e63
#
_cell.length_a   1.000
_cell.length_b   1.000
_cell.length_c   1.000
_cell.angle_alpha   90.00
_cell.angle_beta   90.00
_cell.angle_gamma   90.00
#
_symmetry.space_group_name_H-M   'P 1'
#
loop_
_entity.id
_entity.type
_entity.pdbx_description
1 polymer ?
#
loop_
_entity_poly.entity_id
_entity_poly.type
_entity_poly.pdbx_seq_one_letter_code
_entity_poly.pdbx_strand_id
1 'polypeptide(L)'
;MILEKSRTKNATMSIVDNKKAYHDYFVEEKFEAGLALEGWEVKAIRAGRAQLKEAYVIVKNGEIVLLGAHVTPLQTASTHVRADPTRTRKLLLHRAEINRLIGKVERAGYTLTPLNLHFSKSRIKLEVGLARGKKQYDKRATIKERDWKREQQRLLRGRPGSSRSPRAR
;
A
#
# COMPACT_ATOMS: atom_id res chain seq x y z
N MET A 1 22.31 25.21 14.89
CA MET A 1 22.36 23.77 15.23
C MET A 1 20.95 23.21 15.13
N ILE A 2 20.59 22.69 13.97
CA ILE A 2 19.25 22.15 13.70
C ILE A 2 19.29 20.68 14.03
N LEU A 3 18.66 20.29 15.13
CA LEU A 3 18.47 18.89 15.53
C LEU A 3 17.45 18.25 14.60
N GLU A 4 17.95 17.54 13.63
CA GLU A 4 17.18 16.59 12.84
C GLU A 4 16.64 15.50 13.78
N LYS A 5 15.36 15.62 14.14
CA LYS A 5 14.66 14.54 14.84
C LYS A 5 14.59 13.34 13.90
N SER A 6 15.52 12.41 14.04
CA SER A 6 15.42 11.10 13.46
C SER A 6 14.13 10.44 13.97
N ARG A 7 13.10 10.44 13.12
CA ARG A 7 11.90 9.64 13.33
C ARG A 7 12.32 8.18 13.29
N THR A 8 12.45 7.59 14.46
CA THR A 8 12.54 6.13 14.63
C THR A 8 11.40 5.51 13.83
N LYS A 9 11.74 4.88 12.72
CA LYS A 9 10.80 4.07 11.94
C LYS A 9 10.43 2.88 12.82
N ASN A 10 9.36 3.01 13.60
CA ASN A 10 8.70 1.84 14.16
C ASN A 10 8.46 0.89 13.00
N ALA A 11 9.02 -0.31 13.07
CA ALA A 11 8.86 -1.34 12.06
C ALA A 11 7.36 -1.67 11.96
N THR A 12 6.68 -1.00 11.05
CA THR A 12 5.27 -1.22 10.77
C THR A 12 5.20 -2.50 9.96
N MET A 13 4.69 -3.58 10.54
CA MET A 13 4.54 -4.85 9.82
C MET A 13 3.44 -4.67 8.77
N SER A 14 3.83 -4.62 7.50
CA SER A 14 2.90 -4.64 6.38
C SER A 14 2.20 -6.00 6.30
N ILE A 15 0.88 -5.98 6.18
CA ILE A 15 0.05 -7.18 6.00
C ILE A 15 -0.14 -7.44 4.51
N VAL A 16 -0.51 -6.39 3.77
CA VAL A 16 -0.79 -6.44 2.34
C VAL A 16 -0.31 -5.16 1.67
N ASP A 17 0.48 -5.29 0.61
CA ASP A 17 0.96 -4.15 -0.18
C ASP A 17 0.26 -4.09 -1.54
N ASN A 18 -0.12 -2.89 -1.95
CA ASN A 18 -0.67 -2.62 -3.27
C ASN A 18 0.43 -2.15 -4.24
N LYS A 19 1.17 -3.10 -4.81
CA LYS A 19 2.23 -2.80 -5.79
C LYS A 19 1.69 -2.12 -7.06
N LYS A 20 0.43 -2.38 -7.44
CA LYS A 20 -0.23 -1.79 -8.60
C LYS A 20 -0.39 -0.27 -8.42
N ALA A 21 -0.70 0.19 -7.22
CA ALA A 21 -0.82 1.61 -6.93
C ALA A 21 0.47 2.38 -7.24
N TYR A 22 1.61 1.87 -6.84
CA TYR A 22 2.91 2.49 -7.13
C TYR A 22 3.31 2.41 -8.60
N HIS A 23 2.81 1.42 -9.32
CA HIS A 23 3.03 1.31 -10.77
C HIS A 23 2.20 2.35 -11.53
N ASP A 24 0.94 2.54 -11.15
CA ASP A 24 -0.03 3.33 -11.91
C ASP A 24 -0.06 4.81 -11.52
N TYR A 25 0.39 5.14 -10.31
CA TYR A 25 0.28 6.48 -9.74
C TYR A 25 1.61 7.02 -9.21
N PHE A 26 1.78 8.34 -9.29
CA PHE A 26 2.77 9.08 -8.51
C PHE A 26 2.15 9.47 -7.17
N VAL A 27 2.68 8.89 -6.10
CA VAL A 27 2.24 9.19 -4.73
C VAL A 27 3.03 10.38 -4.21
N GLU A 28 2.34 11.49 -3.93
CA GLU A 28 2.96 12.72 -3.41
C GLU A 28 2.94 12.76 -1.88
N GLU A 29 1.81 12.42 -1.28
CA GLU A 29 1.63 12.41 0.17
C GLU A 29 1.02 11.09 0.62
N LYS A 30 1.27 10.73 1.89
CA LYS A 30 0.74 9.52 2.51
C LYS A 30 0.05 9.86 3.82
N PHE A 31 -1.08 9.23 4.06
CA PHE A 31 -1.90 9.40 5.26
C PHE A 31 -2.18 8.03 5.88
N GLU A 32 -2.06 7.93 7.20
CA GLU A 32 -2.41 6.73 7.93
C GLU A 32 -3.86 6.84 8.43
N ALA A 33 -4.74 6.02 7.88
CA ALA A 33 -6.15 5.98 8.24
C ALA A 33 -6.48 4.77 9.09
N GLY A 34 -7.38 4.93 10.04
CA GLY A 34 -8.08 3.80 10.66
C GLY A 34 -9.13 3.23 9.71
N LEU A 35 -9.61 2.03 9.99
CA LEU A 35 -10.69 1.38 9.24
C LEU A 35 -11.82 0.99 10.18
N ALA A 36 -13.06 1.27 9.76
CA ALA A 36 -14.24 0.71 10.40
C ALA A 36 -14.45 -0.73 9.92
N LEU A 37 -13.92 -1.69 10.70
CA LEU A 37 -13.95 -3.12 10.39
C LEU A 37 -14.93 -3.87 11.28
N GLU A 38 -15.50 -4.96 10.76
CA GLU A 38 -16.24 -5.94 11.50
C GLU A 38 -15.30 -7.00 12.11
N GLY A 39 -15.76 -7.69 13.14
CA GLY A 39 -14.91 -8.65 13.87
C GLY A 39 -14.34 -9.76 13.00
N TRP A 40 -15.10 -10.27 12.04
CA TRP A 40 -14.65 -11.30 11.10
C TRP A 40 -13.59 -10.75 10.12
N GLU A 41 -13.70 -9.48 9.72
CA GLU A 41 -12.72 -8.81 8.86
C GLU A 41 -11.38 -8.66 9.57
N VAL A 42 -11.39 -8.26 10.83
CA VAL A 42 -10.16 -8.16 11.64
C VAL A 42 -9.44 -9.50 11.71
N LYS A 43 -10.18 -10.60 11.96
CA LYS A 43 -9.61 -11.94 11.99
C LYS A 43 -9.04 -12.36 10.63
N ALA A 44 -9.77 -12.11 9.55
CA ALA A 44 -9.34 -12.43 8.20
C ALA A 44 -8.10 -11.64 7.77
N ILE A 45 -8.06 -10.34 8.03
CA ILE A 45 -6.92 -9.48 7.72
C ILE A 45 -5.68 -9.91 8.52
N ARG A 46 -5.83 -10.24 9.81
CA ARG A 46 -4.73 -10.78 10.62
C ARG A 46 -4.18 -12.10 10.09
N ALA A 47 -5.04 -12.91 9.46
CA ALA A 47 -4.64 -14.13 8.78
C ALA A 47 -4.05 -13.89 7.37
N GLY A 48 -3.87 -12.63 6.96
CA GLY A 48 -3.34 -12.28 5.63
C GLY A 48 -4.32 -12.47 4.49
N ARG A 49 -5.62 -12.66 4.76
CA ARG A 49 -6.64 -12.91 3.74
C ARG A 49 -7.31 -11.62 3.24
N ALA A 50 -6.50 -10.63 2.89
CA ALA A 50 -6.95 -9.38 2.32
C ALA A 50 -6.22 -9.08 1.02
N GLN A 51 -6.90 -8.41 0.08
CA GLN A 51 -6.33 -7.97 -1.19
C GLN A 51 -6.75 -6.52 -1.46
N LEU A 52 -5.77 -5.70 -1.89
CA LEU A 52 -5.97 -4.29 -2.25
C LEU A 52 -5.80 -4.01 -3.74
N LYS A 53 -5.55 -5.03 -4.56
CA LYS A 53 -5.19 -4.88 -5.97
C LYS A 53 -6.24 -4.11 -6.78
N GLU A 54 -7.52 -4.39 -6.53
CA GLU A 54 -8.66 -3.75 -7.19
C GLU A 54 -9.35 -2.68 -6.29
N ALA A 55 -8.73 -2.39 -5.14
CA ALA A 55 -9.27 -1.43 -4.20
C ALA A 55 -8.98 0.00 -4.65
N TYR A 56 -9.91 0.89 -4.35
CA TYR A 56 -9.78 2.31 -4.55
C TYR A 56 -10.44 3.09 -3.41
N VAL A 57 -10.04 4.34 -3.24
CA VAL A 57 -10.54 5.22 -2.20
C VAL A 57 -11.26 6.39 -2.85
N ILE A 58 -12.45 6.69 -2.38
CA ILE A 58 -13.25 7.82 -2.86
C ILE A 58 -13.74 8.70 -1.71
N VAL A 59 -14.11 9.92 -2.07
CA VAL A 59 -14.88 10.82 -1.21
C VAL A 59 -16.36 10.57 -1.45
N LYS A 60 -17.11 10.27 -0.41
CA LYS A 60 -18.57 10.07 -0.45
C LYS A 60 -19.22 10.76 0.74
N ASN A 61 -20.14 11.68 0.47
CA ASN A 61 -20.89 12.44 1.50
C ASN A 61 -19.98 13.12 2.54
N GLY A 62 -18.85 13.71 2.10
CA GLY A 62 -17.89 14.34 3.01
C GLY A 62 -17.09 13.38 3.88
N GLU A 63 -17.13 12.10 3.58
CA GLU A 63 -16.34 11.03 4.21
C GLU A 63 -15.42 10.35 3.19
N ILE A 64 -14.38 9.72 3.68
CA ILE A 64 -13.47 8.95 2.84
C ILE A 64 -13.76 7.47 3.04
N VAL A 65 -13.98 6.74 1.96
CA VAL A 65 -14.36 5.33 1.98
C VAL A 65 -13.49 4.49 1.06
N LEU A 66 -13.21 3.27 1.49
CA LEU A 66 -12.48 2.25 0.76
C LEU A 66 -13.49 1.31 0.09
N LEU A 67 -13.37 1.14 -1.23
CA LEU A 67 -14.16 0.21 -2.03
C LEU A 67 -13.26 -0.80 -2.73
N GLY A 68 -13.84 -1.94 -3.11
CA GLY A 68 -13.14 -2.95 -3.90
C GLY A 68 -12.01 -3.69 -3.16
N ALA A 69 -11.80 -3.41 -1.88
CA ALA A 69 -10.90 -4.21 -1.07
C ALA A 69 -11.55 -5.54 -0.73
N HIS A 70 -10.92 -6.63 -1.14
CA HIS A 70 -11.45 -7.98 -0.93
C HIS A 70 -10.86 -8.58 0.35
N VAL A 71 -11.74 -8.97 1.27
CA VAL A 71 -11.38 -9.67 2.52
C VAL A 71 -12.09 -11.01 2.53
N THR A 72 -11.34 -12.10 2.40
CA THR A 72 -11.91 -13.45 2.38
C THR A 72 -12.23 -13.92 3.81
N PRO A 73 -13.49 -14.26 4.12
CA PRO A 73 -13.85 -14.77 5.44
C PRO A 73 -13.11 -16.08 5.76
N LEU A 74 -12.79 -16.28 7.03
CA LEU A 74 -12.27 -17.55 7.52
C LEU A 74 -13.40 -18.59 7.60
N GLN A 75 -13.09 -19.86 7.40
CA GLN A 75 -14.07 -20.95 7.56
C GLN A 75 -14.65 -21.03 8.98
N THR A 76 -13.93 -20.51 9.97
CA THR A 76 -14.35 -20.41 11.37
C THR A 76 -15.23 -19.18 11.65
N ALA A 77 -15.59 -18.40 10.61
CA ALA A 77 -16.53 -17.31 10.79
C ALA A 77 -17.90 -17.88 11.19
N SER A 78 -18.52 -17.28 12.21
CA SER A 78 -19.83 -17.72 12.70
C SER A 78 -20.85 -17.77 11.56
N THR A 79 -21.62 -18.84 11.48
CA THR A 79 -22.71 -19.06 10.50
C THR A 79 -23.79 -17.97 10.52
N HIS A 80 -23.86 -17.19 11.60
CA HIS A 80 -24.82 -16.09 11.77
C HIS A 80 -24.36 -14.75 11.15
N VAL A 81 -23.09 -14.65 10.68
CA VAL A 81 -22.55 -13.43 10.08
C VAL A 81 -22.60 -13.55 8.57
N ARG A 82 -23.40 -12.71 7.92
CA ARG A 82 -23.33 -12.53 6.47
C ARG A 82 -22.07 -11.72 6.15
N ALA A 83 -20.99 -12.43 5.89
CA ALA A 83 -19.72 -11.82 5.52
C ALA A 83 -19.74 -11.38 4.05
N ASP A 84 -19.77 -10.07 3.79
CA ASP A 84 -19.56 -9.53 2.45
C ASP A 84 -18.07 -9.21 2.23
N PRO A 85 -17.36 -10.00 1.39
CA PRO A 85 -15.94 -9.81 1.14
C PRO A 85 -15.58 -8.42 0.57
N THR A 86 -16.49 -7.80 -0.15
CA THR A 86 -16.28 -6.55 -0.91
C THR A 86 -16.93 -5.34 -0.28
N ARG A 87 -17.42 -5.45 0.93
CA ARG A 87 -18.10 -4.38 1.67
C ARG A 87 -17.34 -3.05 1.60
N THR A 88 -18.07 -1.95 1.47
CA THR A 88 -17.52 -0.60 1.61
C THR A 88 -17.08 -0.36 3.05
N ARG A 89 -15.86 0.16 3.23
CA ARG A 89 -15.26 0.41 4.55
C ARG A 89 -14.97 1.89 4.72
N LYS A 90 -15.49 2.48 5.79
CA LYS A 90 -15.20 3.87 6.12
C LYS A 90 -13.77 4.00 6.64
N LEU A 91 -13.06 5.01 6.17
CA LEU A 91 -11.74 5.38 6.66
C LEU A 91 -11.87 6.42 7.77
N LEU A 92 -11.13 6.19 8.85
CA LEU A 92 -11.11 7.04 10.02
C LEU A 92 -9.86 7.92 9.99
N LEU A 93 -10.07 9.19 9.68
CA LEU A 93 -9.06 10.24 9.60
C LEU A 93 -9.51 11.43 10.43
N HIS A 94 -8.59 12.31 10.80
CA HIS A 94 -8.93 13.58 11.43
C HIS A 94 -9.70 14.48 10.47
N ARG A 95 -10.63 15.29 11.00
CA ARG A 95 -11.48 16.16 10.17
C ARG A 95 -10.66 17.11 9.28
N ALA A 96 -9.57 17.62 9.80
CA ALA A 96 -8.65 18.48 9.05
C ALA A 96 -8.03 17.75 7.85
N GLU A 97 -7.64 16.48 8.03
CA GLU A 97 -7.09 15.65 6.94
C GLU A 97 -8.15 15.35 5.89
N ILE A 98 -9.37 15.01 6.32
CA ILE A 98 -10.50 14.76 5.41
C ILE A 98 -10.76 15.99 4.54
N ASN A 99 -10.89 17.18 5.14
CA ASN A 99 -11.13 18.42 4.42
C ASN A 99 -9.99 18.76 3.43
N ARG A 100 -8.74 18.53 3.83
CA ARG A 100 -7.57 18.71 2.97
C ARG A 100 -7.59 17.76 1.77
N LEU A 101 -7.89 16.48 2.00
CA LEU A 101 -7.96 15.47 0.94
C LEU A 101 -9.10 15.75 -0.03
N ILE A 102 -10.28 16.14 0.47
CA ILE A 102 -11.42 16.53 -0.37
C ILE A 102 -11.01 17.70 -1.28
N GLY A 103 -10.42 18.75 -0.71
CA GLY A 103 -9.99 19.91 -1.50
C GLY A 103 -8.95 19.58 -2.56
N LYS A 104 -8.03 18.66 -2.30
CA LYS A 104 -7.02 18.20 -3.27
C LYS A 104 -7.64 17.37 -4.39
N VAL A 105 -8.55 16.47 -4.06
CA VAL A 105 -9.24 15.62 -5.05
C VAL A 105 -10.12 16.47 -5.97
N GLU A 106 -10.93 17.36 -5.42
CA GLU A 106 -11.90 18.15 -6.20
C GLU A 106 -11.26 19.27 -7.03
N ARG A 107 -10.26 19.98 -6.47
CA ARG A 107 -9.70 21.19 -7.11
C ARG A 107 -8.44 20.92 -7.92
N ALA A 108 -7.62 19.98 -7.50
CA ALA A 108 -6.29 19.77 -8.09
C ALA A 108 -6.16 18.47 -8.90
N GLY A 109 -7.26 17.74 -9.10
CA GLY A 109 -7.29 16.53 -9.91
C GLY A 109 -6.45 15.39 -9.34
N TYR A 110 -6.27 15.35 -8.03
CA TYR A 110 -5.64 14.21 -7.36
C TYR A 110 -6.61 13.05 -7.21
N THR A 111 -6.07 11.87 -7.04
CA THR A 111 -6.82 10.67 -6.69
C THR A 111 -6.30 10.10 -5.38
N LEU A 112 -7.15 9.37 -4.68
CA LEU A 112 -6.79 8.63 -3.48
C LEU A 112 -6.61 7.16 -3.83
N THR A 113 -5.51 6.57 -3.40
CA THR A 113 -5.22 5.15 -3.65
C THR A 113 -4.80 4.46 -2.36
N PRO A 114 -5.29 3.23 -2.09
CA PRO A 114 -4.82 2.46 -0.96
C PRO A 114 -3.43 1.90 -1.29
N LEU A 115 -2.46 2.07 -0.39
CA LEU A 115 -1.08 1.66 -0.59
C LEU A 115 -0.77 0.36 0.12
N ASN A 116 -1.05 0.28 1.41
CA ASN A 116 -0.84 -0.92 2.20
C ASN A 116 -1.77 -1.00 3.41
N LEU A 117 -2.01 -2.23 3.87
CA LEU A 117 -2.55 -2.53 5.18
C LEU A 117 -1.42 -2.94 6.12
N HIS A 118 -1.38 -2.38 7.31
CA HIS A 118 -0.35 -2.66 8.28
C HIS A 118 -0.86 -2.63 9.72
N PHE A 119 -0.08 -3.19 10.62
CA PHE A 119 -0.34 -3.06 12.05
C PHE A 119 0.36 -1.83 12.61
N SER A 120 -0.39 -1.03 13.35
CA SER A 120 0.12 0.08 14.14
C SER A 120 -0.44 -0.07 15.56
N LYS A 121 0.43 -0.35 16.53
CA LYS A 121 0.02 -0.58 17.94
C LYS A 121 -1.16 -1.56 18.08
N SER A 122 -1.05 -2.73 17.49
CA SER A 122 -2.08 -3.80 17.47
C SER A 122 -3.39 -3.47 16.73
N ARG A 123 -3.48 -2.30 16.10
CA ARG A 123 -4.63 -1.90 15.27
C ARG A 123 -4.28 -2.04 13.80
N ILE A 124 -5.28 -2.43 13.00
CA ILE A 124 -5.16 -2.45 11.55
C ILE A 124 -5.34 -1.03 11.03
N LYS A 125 -4.38 -0.57 10.25
CA LYS A 125 -4.36 0.74 9.60
C LYS A 125 -4.19 0.58 8.10
N LEU A 126 -4.71 1.54 7.35
CA LEU A 126 -4.54 1.68 5.92
C LEU A 126 -3.66 2.90 5.62
N GLU A 127 -2.60 2.72 4.87
CA GLU A 127 -1.86 3.83 4.29
C GLU A 127 -2.56 4.25 2.99
N VAL A 128 -3.05 5.49 2.96
CA VAL A 128 -3.70 6.09 1.79
C VAL A 128 -2.74 7.06 1.14
N GLY A 129 -2.53 6.93 -0.16
CA GLY A 129 -1.72 7.84 -0.95
C GLY A 129 -2.58 8.89 -1.65
N LEU A 130 -2.20 10.16 -1.51
CA LEU A 130 -2.65 11.24 -2.40
C LEU A 130 -1.77 11.20 -3.64
N ALA A 131 -2.35 10.94 -4.79
CA ALA A 131 -1.59 10.57 -5.97
C ALA A 131 -2.13 11.17 -7.25
N ARG A 132 -1.28 11.21 -8.29
CA ARG A 132 -1.65 11.53 -9.67
C ARG A 132 -1.42 10.32 -10.56
N GLY A 133 -2.32 10.11 -11.53
CA GLY A 133 -2.16 9.05 -12.51
C GLY A 133 -0.92 9.26 -13.38
N LYS A 134 -0.13 8.21 -13.57
CA LYS A 134 1.00 8.22 -14.50
C LYS A 134 0.53 8.14 -15.94
N LYS A 135 1.12 8.93 -16.81
CA LYS A 135 0.90 8.80 -18.26
C LYS A 135 1.57 7.52 -18.78
N GLN A 136 1.12 7.03 -19.93
CA GLN A 136 1.63 5.75 -20.48
C GLN A 136 3.14 5.72 -20.72
N TYR A 137 3.73 6.85 -21.15
CA TYR A 137 5.19 6.94 -21.37
C TYR A 137 5.97 6.87 -20.05
N ASP A 138 5.43 7.42 -18.96
CA ASP A 138 6.06 7.35 -17.63
C ASP A 138 6.08 5.92 -17.10
N LYS A 139 4.99 5.16 -17.34
CA LYS A 139 4.91 3.75 -16.99
C LYS A 139 5.96 2.92 -17.72
N ARG A 140 6.16 3.17 -19.03
CA ARG A 140 7.18 2.50 -19.84
C ARG A 140 8.59 2.82 -19.37
N ALA A 141 8.87 4.08 -19.03
CA ALA A 141 10.17 4.49 -18.51
C ALA A 141 10.48 3.80 -17.17
N THR A 142 9.50 3.73 -16.27
CA THR A 142 9.64 3.06 -14.96
C THR A 142 9.90 1.55 -15.13
N ILE A 143 9.25 0.90 -16.08
CA ILE A 143 9.47 -0.53 -16.37
C ILE A 143 10.90 -0.73 -16.89
N LYS A 144 11.36 0.04 -17.89
CA LYS A 144 12.72 -0.03 -18.44
C LYS A 144 13.78 0.14 -17.35
N GLU A 145 13.62 1.14 -16.47
CA GLU A 145 14.57 1.37 -15.38
C GLU A 145 14.61 0.20 -14.39
N ARG A 146 13.46 -0.39 -14.07
CA ARG A 146 13.38 -1.56 -13.19
C ARG A 146 14.04 -2.79 -13.80
N ASP A 147 13.80 -3.02 -15.07
CA ASP A 147 14.40 -4.16 -15.79
C ASP A 147 15.91 -3.98 -15.93
N TRP A 148 16.37 -2.77 -16.24
CA TRP A 148 17.79 -2.43 -16.25
C TRP A 148 18.49 -2.66 -14.91
N LYS A 149 17.86 -2.21 -13.80
CA LYS A 149 18.39 -2.48 -12.45
C LYS A 149 18.45 -3.96 -12.12
N ARG A 150 17.46 -4.75 -12.54
CA ARG A 150 17.49 -6.21 -12.37
C ARG A 150 18.62 -6.86 -13.14
N GLU A 151 18.84 -6.43 -14.37
CA GLU A 151 19.92 -6.94 -15.22
C GLU A 151 21.29 -6.63 -14.62
N GLN A 152 21.51 -5.39 -14.19
CA GLN A 152 22.74 -5.00 -13.48
C GLN A 152 22.97 -5.86 -12.23
N GLN A 153 21.96 -6.10 -11.43
CA GLN A 153 22.07 -6.95 -10.24
C GLN A 153 22.40 -8.41 -10.59
N ARG A 154 21.86 -8.94 -11.69
CA ARG A 154 22.22 -10.29 -12.19
C ARG A 154 23.67 -10.35 -12.60
N LEU A 155 24.15 -9.36 -13.36
CA LEU A 155 25.54 -9.29 -13.81
C LEU A 155 26.51 -9.16 -12.64
N LEU A 156 26.17 -8.38 -11.61
CA LEU A 156 26.99 -8.24 -10.41
C LEU A 156 27.04 -9.51 -9.55
N ARG A 157 25.93 -10.27 -9.49
CA ARG A 157 25.88 -11.55 -8.77
C ARG A 157 26.49 -12.69 -9.58
N GLY A 158 26.54 -12.58 -10.91
CA GLY A 158 27.05 -13.61 -11.83
C GLY A 158 28.56 -13.56 -12.11
N ARG A 159 29.35 -12.77 -11.37
CA ARG A 159 30.82 -12.87 -11.40
C ARG A 159 31.27 -13.97 -10.45
N PRO A 160 31.51 -15.23 -10.91
CA PRO A 160 32.24 -16.20 -10.13
C PRO A 160 33.67 -15.68 -10.01
N GLY A 161 34.14 -15.53 -8.78
CA GLY A 161 35.55 -15.25 -8.52
C GLY A 161 36.43 -16.29 -9.19
N SER A 162 37.01 -15.93 -10.30
CA SER A 162 38.06 -16.73 -10.95
C SER A 162 39.36 -16.50 -10.17
N SER A 163 39.56 -17.28 -9.15
CA SER A 163 40.88 -17.52 -8.59
C SER A 163 41.22 -19.01 -8.75
N ARG A 164 41.51 -19.41 -9.95
CA ARG A 164 42.36 -20.59 -10.18
C ARG A 164 43.79 -20.11 -10.24
N SER A 165 44.49 -20.23 -9.13
CA SER A 165 45.95 -20.23 -9.13
C SER A 165 46.48 -21.44 -9.94
N PRO A 166 47.43 -21.29 -10.86
CA PRO A 166 48.06 -22.44 -11.47
C PRO A 166 48.96 -23.13 -10.47
N ARG A 167 48.77 -24.40 -10.22
CA ARG A 167 49.71 -25.28 -9.52
C ARG A 167 50.95 -25.37 -10.41
N ALA A 168 52.07 -24.84 -9.91
CA ALA A 168 53.39 -25.16 -10.40
C ALA A 168 53.74 -26.62 -10.10
N ARG A 169 54.31 -27.29 -11.10
CA ARG A 169 55.02 -28.58 -10.96
C ARG A 169 56.43 -28.32 -10.46
#